data_c04e5964f7e168222498fb99b3e3c5fe
#
_entry.id   c04e5964f7e168222498fb99b3e3c5fe
#
_cell.length_a   1.000
_cell.length_b   1.000
_cell.length_c   1.000
_cell.angle_alpha   90.00
_cell.angle_beta   90.00
_cell.angle_gamma   90.00
#
_symmetry.space_group_name_H-M   'P 1'
#
loop_
_entity.id
_entity.type
_entity.pdbx_description
1 polymer ?
#
loop_
_entity_poly.entity_id
_entity_poly.type
_entity_poly.pdbx_seq_one_letter_code
_entity_poly.pdbx_strand_id
1 'polypeptide(L)'
;MDVTLDPGSAHPSLEVSEDGKSVSSLRTAPGSENPQWLSEQTCVLSRERFSTGRHYWEVHVGRRSRWFLGVCLAAVPRAGHARMSPATGYWVMGLWNSCEYFVLDQHRVPLSVRVPPRCVGIFLDIEAGKLSFFNVSDGSHIFTFTDTFPGMLCAYFRPRAHDGSKHPDPLTICPLPVGEKHVLEEEDSDAWLQPYESSNTDLGL
;
A
#
# COMPACT_ATOMS: atom_id res chain seq x y z
N MET A 1 -8.91 -8.89 -9.08
CA MET A 1 -9.55 -7.56 -9.09
C MET A 1 -8.48 -6.50 -9.28
N ASP A 2 -8.72 -5.56 -10.17
CA ASP A 2 -7.80 -4.47 -10.38
C ASP A 2 -8.10 -3.32 -9.43
N VAL A 3 -7.07 -2.87 -8.74
CA VAL A 3 -7.15 -1.66 -7.91
C VAL A 3 -6.80 -0.46 -8.78
N THR A 4 -7.64 0.56 -8.72
CA THR A 4 -7.40 1.83 -9.41
C THR A 4 -7.53 3.00 -8.44
N LEU A 5 -6.77 4.05 -8.71
CA LEU A 5 -6.79 5.26 -7.89
C LEU A 5 -7.96 6.16 -8.26
N ASP A 6 -8.60 6.72 -7.25
CA ASP A 6 -9.71 7.66 -7.44
C ASP A 6 -9.18 9.09 -7.44
N PRO A 7 -9.13 9.76 -8.60
CA PRO A 7 -8.67 11.16 -8.64
C PRO A 7 -9.49 12.10 -7.77
N GLY A 8 -10.78 11.79 -7.58
CA GLY A 8 -11.65 12.60 -6.72
C GLY A 8 -11.26 12.54 -5.25
N SER A 9 -10.53 11.50 -4.83
CA SER A 9 -10.05 11.36 -3.46
C SER A 9 -8.65 11.95 -3.26
N ALA A 10 -7.97 12.32 -4.34
CA ALA A 10 -6.58 12.74 -4.27
C ALA A 10 -6.45 14.15 -3.71
N HIS A 11 -5.45 14.33 -2.84
CA HIS A 11 -5.08 15.66 -2.39
C HIS A 11 -4.65 16.51 -3.61
N PRO A 12 -4.93 17.82 -3.62
CA PRO A 12 -4.58 18.68 -4.77
C PRO A 12 -3.10 18.73 -5.12
N SER A 13 -2.20 18.40 -4.18
CA SER A 13 -0.76 18.34 -4.44
C SER A 13 -0.32 17.03 -5.12
N LEU A 14 -1.26 16.13 -5.39
CA LEU A 14 -0.98 14.86 -6.04
C LEU A 14 -1.50 14.85 -7.46
N GLU A 15 -0.81 14.11 -8.31
CA GLU A 15 -1.22 13.88 -9.68
C GLU A 15 -1.43 12.39 -9.90
N VAL A 16 -2.65 12.03 -10.31
CA VAL A 16 -3.03 10.66 -10.64
C VAL A 16 -2.97 10.50 -12.15
N SER A 17 -2.34 9.41 -12.63
CA SER A 17 -2.24 9.15 -14.07
C SER A 17 -3.61 8.87 -14.69
N GLU A 18 -3.72 9.01 -16.02
CA GLU A 18 -4.97 8.78 -16.75
C GLU A 18 -5.51 7.37 -16.54
N ASP A 19 -4.63 6.38 -16.47
CA ASP A 19 -5.05 4.99 -16.27
C ASP A 19 -5.40 4.66 -14.83
N GLY A 20 -5.24 5.61 -13.91
CA GLY A 20 -5.54 5.41 -12.50
C GLY A 20 -4.59 4.47 -11.78
N LYS A 21 -3.39 4.23 -12.32
CA LYS A 21 -2.43 3.27 -11.77
C LYS A 21 -1.26 3.91 -11.04
N SER A 22 -1.00 5.18 -11.29
CA SER A 22 0.16 5.86 -10.69
C SER A 22 -0.24 7.15 -10.00
N VAL A 23 0.45 7.47 -8.92
CA VAL A 23 0.33 8.77 -8.25
C VAL A 23 1.71 9.30 -7.94
N SER A 24 1.89 10.60 -8.17
CA SER A 24 3.11 11.31 -7.84
C SER A 24 2.79 12.60 -7.10
N SER A 25 3.77 13.10 -6.35
CA SER A 25 3.63 14.38 -5.68
C SER A 25 4.12 15.48 -6.61
N LEU A 26 3.31 16.53 -6.75
CA LEU A 26 3.72 17.70 -7.51
C LEU A 26 4.77 18.46 -6.71
N ARG A 27 5.76 18.99 -7.42
CA ARG A 27 6.71 19.94 -6.84
C ARG A 27 5.94 21.18 -6.47
N THR A 28 5.90 21.55 -5.22
CA THR A 28 5.28 22.78 -4.74
C THR A 28 4.10 23.22 -5.59
N ALA A 29 2.91 23.21 -5.04
CA ALA A 29 1.78 23.81 -5.73
C ALA A 29 1.97 25.34 -5.68
N PRO A 30 2.51 25.97 -6.73
CA PRO A 30 2.72 27.42 -6.71
C PRO A 30 1.37 28.11 -6.68
N GLY A 31 1.17 28.98 -5.72
CA GLY A 31 -0.05 29.76 -5.58
C GLY A 31 -1.18 29.09 -4.81
N SER A 32 -0.96 27.93 -4.25
CA SER A 32 -1.95 27.26 -3.41
C SER A 32 -1.80 27.68 -1.96
N GLU A 33 -2.18 28.86 -1.66
CA GLU A 33 -2.22 29.38 -0.29
C GLU A 33 -3.55 29.05 0.39
N ASN A 34 -4.22 27.98 -0.03
CA ASN A 34 -5.47 27.61 0.62
C ASN A 34 -5.16 26.87 1.92
N PRO A 35 -5.49 27.45 3.09
CA PRO A 35 -5.15 26.85 4.39
C PRO A 35 -5.74 25.48 4.59
N GLN A 36 -6.82 25.14 3.91
CA GLN A 36 -7.44 23.80 4.02
C GLN A 36 -6.56 22.71 3.44
N TRP A 37 -5.78 23.02 2.42
CA TRP A 37 -4.88 22.02 1.82
C TRP A 37 -3.77 21.61 2.76
N LEU A 38 -3.31 22.54 3.56
CA LEU A 38 -2.18 22.28 4.46
C LEU A 38 -2.56 21.36 5.59
N SER A 39 -3.85 21.27 5.92
CA SER A 39 -4.33 20.44 7.01
C SER A 39 -4.79 19.05 6.56
N GLU A 40 -4.94 18.82 5.25
CA GLU A 40 -5.36 17.52 4.74
C GLU A 40 -4.17 16.61 4.47
N GLN A 41 -4.40 15.30 4.61
CA GLN A 41 -3.37 14.32 4.29
C GLN A 41 -3.13 14.29 2.78
N THR A 42 -1.85 14.26 2.40
CA THR A 42 -1.45 14.18 0.99
C THR A 42 -1.59 12.73 0.49
N CYS A 43 -2.80 12.23 0.46
CA CYS A 43 -3.08 10.84 0.10
C CYS A 43 -4.11 10.74 -1.02
N VAL A 44 -4.19 9.53 -1.59
CA VAL A 44 -5.22 9.15 -2.54
C VAL A 44 -5.72 7.76 -2.16
N LEU A 45 -7.00 7.52 -2.41
CA LEU A 45 -7.64 6.24 -2.11
C LEU A 45 -8.00 5.51 -3.40
N SER A 46 -8.18 4.19 -3.30
CA SER A 46 -8.70 3.41 -4.42
C SER A 46 -10.16 3.74 -4.70
N ARG A 47 -10.57 3.54 -5.97
CA ARG A 47 -12.00 3.59 -6.34
C ARG A 47 -12.73 2.41 -5.74
N GLU A 48 -12.09 1.24 -5.75
CA GLU A 48 -12.62 0.00 -5.23
C GLU A 48 -12.73 0.07 -3.71
N ARG A 49 -13.78 -0.54 -3.19
CA ARG A 49 -14.04 -0.62 -1.76
C ARG A 49 -14.19 -2.08 -1.37
N PHE A 50 -13.62 -2.44 -0.23
CA PHE A 50 -13.54 -3.82 0.22
C PHE A 50 -14.32 -3.98 1.51
N SER A 51 -15.31 -4.87 1.51
CA SER A 51 -16.10 -5.18 2.70
C SER A 51 -16.04 -6.66 3.06
N THR A 52 -15.67 -7.51 2.12
CA THR A 52 -15.57 -8.97 2.30
C THR A 52 -14.46 -9.52 1.43
N GLY A 53 -14.03 -10.73 1.72
CA GLY A 53 -13.15 -11.51 0.86
C GLY A 53 -11.69 -11.23 1.02
N ARG A 54 -10.95 -11.72 0.05
CA ARG A 54 -9.50 -11.60 -0.02
C ARG A 54 -9.11 -10.75 -1.22
N HIS A 55 -8.19 -9.84 -1.02
CA HIS A 55 -7.76 -8.90 -2.05
C HIS A 55 -6.25 -8.76 -2.00
N TYR A 56 -5.63 -8.71 -3.16
CA TYR A 56 -4.18 -8.56 -3.27
C TYR A 56 -3.85 -7.56 -4.36
N TRP A 57 -2.91 -6.68 -4.06
CA TRP A 57 -2.35 -5.77 -5.05
C TRP A 57 -0.88 -5.53 -4.74
N GLU A 58 -0.16 -5.10 -5.76
CA GLU A 58 1.26 -4.75 -5.65
C GLU A 58 1.46 -3.31 -6.04
N VAL A 59 2.35 -2.64 -5.33
CA VAL A 59 2.67 -1.24 -5.57
C VAL A 59 4.16 -1.11 -5.79
N HIS A 60 4.53 -0.62 -6.96
CA HIS A 60 5.92 -0.29 -7.26
C HIS A 60 6.24 1.04 -6.60
N VAL A 61 7.23 1.04 -5.73
CA VAL A 61 7.65 2.22 -4.97
C VAL A 61 8.96 2.78 -5.50
N GLY A 62 9.66 2.02 -6.34
CA GLY A 62 10.95 2.42 -6.92
C GLY A 62 11.96 2.76 -5.84
N ARG A 63 12.58 3.91 -5.98
CA ARG A 63 13.55 4.44 -5.02
C ARG A 63 13.03 5.64 -4.23
N ARG A 64 11.71 5.79 -4.20
CA ARG A 64 11.13 6.91 -3.45
C ARG A 64 11.52 6.82 -1.97
N SER A 65 11.97 7.93 -1.40
CA SER A 65 12.52 7.98 -0.04
C SER A 65 11.47 8.03 1.06
N ARG A 66 10.23 8.41 0.72
CA ARG A 66 9.15 8.59 1.70
C ARG A 66 7.81 8.20 1.09
N TRP A 67 7.10 7.31 1.77
CA TRP A 67 5.74 6.92 1.35
C TRP A 67 5.02 6.19 2.48
N PHE A 68 3.68 6.11 2.35
CA PHE A 68 2.85 5.24 3.17
C PHE A 68 1.94 4.43 2.25
N LEU A 69 1.73 3.16 2.59
CA LEU A 69 0.86 2.24 1.89
C LEU A 69 0.06 1.42 2.88
N GLY A 70 -1.15 1.02 2.49
CA GLY A 70 -1.97 0.14 3.30
C GLY A 70 -3.43 0.26 2.95
N VAL A 71 -4.27 0.23 3.98
CA VAL A 71 -5.72 0.42 3.84
C VAL A 71 -6.22 1.38 4.90
N CYS A 72 -7.36 1.99 4.63
CA CYS A 72 -8.07 2.82 5.60
C CYS A 72 -9.58 2.62 5.46
N LEU A 73 -10.32 3.01 6.49
CA LEU A 73 -11.77 3.04 6.40
C LEU A 73 -12.20 4.07 5.36
N ALA A 74 -13.15 3.71 4.51
CA ALA A 74 -13.63 4.60 3.44
C ALA A 74 -14.23 5.90 3.99
N ALA A 75 -14.78 5.84 5.20
CA ALA A 75 -15.43 6.97 5.83
C ALA A 75 -14.52 7.81 6.74
N VAL A 76 -13.21 7.55 6.74
CA VAL A 76 -12.28 8.28 7.59
C VAL A 76 -12.16 9.73 7.14
N PRO A 77 -12.29 10.71 8.04
CA PRO A 77 -11.99 12.09 7.71
C PRO A 77 -10.50 12.25 7.39
N ARG A 78 -10.19 12.83 6.23
CA ARG A 78 -8.82 13.07 5.81
C ARG A 78 -8.29 14.43 6.28
N ALA A 79 -9.15 15.20 6.92
CA ALA A 79 -8.78 16.51 7.44
C ALA A 79 -8.10 16.38 8.80
N GLY A 80 -7.12 17.25 9.02
CA GLY A 80 -6.51 17.40 10.32
C GLY A 80 -5.24 16.57 10.54
N HIS A 81 -4.69 16.76 11.69
CA HIS A 81 -3.44 16.11 12.12
C HIS A 81 -3.71 14.85 12.94
N ALA A 82 -4.83 14.19 12.67
CA ALA A 82 -5.17 12.96 13.38
C ALA A 82 -4.09 11.92 13.13
N ARG A 83 -3.66 11.30 14.22
CA ARG A 83 -2.65 10.26 14.17
C ARG A 83 -3.22 9.03 13.44
N MET A 84 -2.51 8.55 12.45
CA MET A 84 -2.90 7.34 11.74
C MET A 84 -2.57 6.12 12.58
N SER A 85 -3.59 5.32 12.88
CA SER A 85 -3.46 4.06 13.59
C SER A 85 -4.70 3.22 13.34
N PRO A 86 -4.70 1.92 13.67
CA PRO A 86 -5.93 1.12 13.58
C PRO A 86 -7.10 1.71 14.36
N ALA A 87 -6.83 2.34 15.51
CA ALA A 87 -7.87 2.97 16.30
C ALA A 87 -8.55 4.13 15.57
N THR A 88 -7.86 4.77 14.65
CA THR A 88 -8.40 5.88 13.85
C THR A 88 -8.78 5.44 12.43
N GLY A 89 -8.70 4.16 12.13
CA GLY A 89 -9.14 3.61 10.85
C GLY A 89 -8.06 3.50 9.78
N TYR A 90 -6.81 3.39 10.17
CA TYR A 90 -5.68 3.25 9.24
C TYR A 90 -4.81 2.06 9.61
N TRP A 91 -4.50 1.23 8.62
CA TRP A 91 -3.59 0.09 8.75
C TRP A 91 -2.53 0.26 7.68
N VAL A 92 -1.44 0.94 8.04
CA VAL A 92 -0.45 1.38 7.05
C VAL A 92 0.97 1.09 7.50
N MET A 93 1.83 0.86 6.51
CA MET A 93 3.27 0.88 6.69
C MET A 93 3.86 2.08 5.97
N GLY A 94 5.05 2.48 6.36
CA GLY A 94 5.72 3.61 5.75
C GLY A 94 7.21 3.45 5.62
N LEU A 95 7.77 4.30 4.78
CA LEU A 95 9.20 4.49 4.61
C LEU A 95 9.55 5.95 4.88
N TRP A 96 10.62 6.17 5.60
CA TRP A 96 11.15 7.48 5.90
C TRP A 96 12.67 7.48 5.70
N ASN A 97 13.21 8.58 5.20
CA ASN A 97 14.65 8.73 4.97
C ASN A 97 15.30 7.58 4.19
N SER A 98 14.56 7.01 3.24
CA SER A 98 15.02 5.95 2.33
C SER A 98 15.37 4.61 2.99
N CYS A 99 15.42 4.51 4.30
CA CYS A 99 15.86 3.28 4.98
C CYS A 99 15.10 2.94 6.25
N GLU A 100 14.23 3.80 6.73
CA GLU A 100 13.49 3.57 7.98
C GLU A 100 12.08 3.07 7.66
N TYR A 101 11.87 1.76 7.74
CA TYR A 101 10.58 1.13 7.52
C TYR A 101 9.85 0.95 8.86
N PHE A 102 8.57 1.17 8.87
CA PHE A 102 7.77 1.07 10.09
C PHE A 102 6.30 0.83 9.76
N VAL A 103 5.55 0.39 10.77
CA VAL A 103 4.09 0.42 10.73
C VAL A 103 3.58 1.40 11.77
N LEU A 104 2.38 1.95 11.52
CA LEU A 104 1.72 2.84 12.45
C LEU A 104 0.65 2.04 13.20
N ASP A 105 0.98 1.64 14.42
CA ASP A 105 0.06 1.04 15.36
C ASP A 105 -0.25 2.08 16.45
N GLN A 106 -0.40 1.68 17.69
CA GLN A 106 -0.50 2.66 18.78
C GLN A 106 0.74 3.55 18.82
N HIS A 107 1.85 2.98 18.41
CA HIS A 107 3.13 3.67 18.26
C HIS A 107 3.70 3.40 16.88
N ARG A 108 4.70 4.16 16.51
CA ARG A 108 5.49 3.88 15.34
C ARG A 108 6.39 2.68 15.63
N VAL A 109 6.10 1.55 14.99
CA VAL A 109 6.81 0.30 15.22
C VAL A 109 7.85 0.10 14.12
N PRO A 110 9.14 0.14 14.43
CA PRO A 110 10.17 -0.06 13.40
C PRO A 110 10.17 -1.48 12.88
N LEU A 111 10.49 -1.63 11.60
CA LEU A 111 10.56 -2.92 10.92
C LEU A 111 11.97 -3.18 10.46
N SER A 112 12.37 -4.45 10.51
CA SER A 112 13.65 -4.91 9.95
C SER A 112 13.43 -5.38 8.52
N VAL A 113 13.93 -4.62 7.56
CA VAL A 113 13.84 -4.97 6.15
C VAL A 113 15.26 -5.08 5.60
N ARG A 114 15.64 -6.28 5.15
CA ARG A 114 17.01 -6.52 4.67
C ARG A 114 17.27 -5.95 3.29
N VAL A 115 16.31 -6.18 2.39
CA VAL A 115 16.40 -5.75 1.00
C VAL A 115 15.39 -4.63 0.82
N PRO A 116 15.82 -3.44 0.38
CA PRO A 116 14.86 -2.37 0.11
C PRO A 116 13.87 -2.81 -0.97
N PRO A 117 12.57 -2.89 -0.66
CA PRO A 117 11.60 -3.30 -1.65
C PRO A 117 11.43 -2.25 -2.73
N ARG A 118 11.45 -2.68 -3.98
CA ARG A 118 11.02 -1.86 -5.10
C ARG A 118 9.56 -2.01 -5.40
N CYS A 119 8.99 -3.11 -4.91
CA CYS A 119 7.59 -3.44 -5.05
C CYS A 119 7.10 -4.04 -3.73
N VAL A 120 5.98 -3.54 -3.24
CA VAL A 120 5.36 -3.99 -2.00
C VAL A 120 4.06 -4.70 -2.35
N GLY A 121 3.90 -5.95 -1.89
CA GLY A 121 2.65 -6.68 -2.00
C GLY A 121 1.78 -6.44 -0.78
N ILE A 122 0.49 -6.26 -1.00
CA ILE A 122 -0.46 -6.01 0.07
C ILE A 122 -1.60 -7.03 -0.05
N PHE A 123 -1.77 -7.84 1.00
CA PHE A 123 -2.79 -8.88 1.03
C PHE A 123 -3.78 -8.59 2.16
N LEU A 124 -5.03 -8.37 1.78
CA LEU A 124 -6.12 -8.08 2.70
C LEU A 124 -7.06 -9.28 2.75
N ASP A 125 -7.19 -9.86 3.94
CA ASP A 125 -8.15 -10.95 4.19
C ASP A 125 -9.12 -10.45 5.26
N ILE A 126 -10.30 -10.02 4.82
CA ILE A 126 -11.24 -9.35 5.71
C ILE A 126 -11.85 -10.31 6.72
N GLU A 127 -12.24 -11.51 6.30
CA GLU A 127 -12.83 -12.49 7.21
C GLU A 127 -11.82 -12.99 8.24
N ALA A 128 -10.58 -13.17 7.85
CA ALA A 128 -9.52 -13.56 8.77
C ALA A 128 -9.02 -12.40 9.63
N GLY A 129 -9.40 -11.17 9.29
CA GLY A 129 -8.96 -9.98 10.02
C GLY A 129 -7.48 -9.70 9.87
N LYS A 130 -6.92 -9.90 8.67
CA LYS A 130 -5.48 -9.76 8.44
C LYS A 130 -5.17 -8.86 7.26
N LEU A 131 -4.20 -7.98 7.47
CA LEU A 131 -3.60 -7.20 6.40
C LEU A 131 -2.10 -7.44 6.44
N SER A 132 -1.55 -8.00 5.37
CA SER A 132 -0.15 -8.40 5.31
C SER A 132 0.60 -7.62 4.24
N PHE A 133 1.84 -7.29 4.55
CA PHE A 133 2.76 -6.63 3.62
C PHE A 133 3.90 -7.57 3.29
N PHE A 134 4.25 -7.63 2.02
CA PHE A 134 5.32 -8.48 1.50
C PHE A 134 6.30 -7.67 0.67
N ASN A 135 7.55 -8.04 0.76
CA ASN A 135 8.60 -7.53 -0.11
C ASN A 135 8.62 -8.39 -1.38
N VAL A 136 8.04 -7.89 -2.47
CA VAL A 136 7.97 -8.64 -3.72
C VAL A 136 9.37 -8.83 -4.32
N SER A 137 10.30 -7.94 -4.00
CA SER A 137 11.67 -8.00 -4.53
C SER A 137 12.42 -9.26 -4.09
N ASP A 138 12.20 -9.73 -2.86
CA ASP A 138 12.88 -10.94 -2.34
C ASP A 138 11.89 -12.00 -1.83
N GLY A 139 10.59 -11.76 -1.94
CA GLY A 139 9.56 -12.70 -1.51
C GLY A 139 9.34 -12.77 -0.01
N SER A 140 9.98 -11.93 0.79
CA SER A 140 9.87 -12.00 2.24
C SER A 140 8.63 -11.32 2.78
N HIS A 141 8.15 -11.81 3.91
CA HIS A 141 7.07 -11.18 4.67
C HIS A 141 7.62 -9.99 5.44
N ILE A 142 6.88 -8.88 5.45
CA ILE A 142 7.27 -7.67 6.17
C ILE A 142 6.52 -7.55 7.48
N PHE A 143 5.18 -7.53 7.43
CA PHE A 143 4.36 -7.32 8.63
C PHE A 143 2.92 -7.78 8.38
N THR A 144 2.22 -8.19 9.44
CA THR A 144 0.79 -8.50 9.39
C THR A 144 0.08 -7.78 10.52
N PHE A 145 -0.88 -6.94 10.17
CA PHE A 145 -1.88 -6.44 11.12
C PHE A 145 -2.94 -7.51 11.31
N THR A 146 -3.33 -7.73 12.56
CA THR A 146 -4.48 -8.56 12.90
C THR A 146 -5.50 -7.69 13.62
N ASP A 147 -6.70 -7.60 13.05
CA ASP A 147 -7.73 -6.71 13.58
C ASP A 147 -9.10 -7.11 13.05
N THR A 148 -10.15 -6.57 13.64
CA THR A 148 -11.49 -6.65 13.08
C THR A 148 -11.77 -5.34 12.38
N PHE A 149 -11.99 -5.42 11.07
CA PHE A 149 -12.23 -4.21 10.27
C PHE A 149 -13.69 -3.77 10.45
N PRO A 150 -13.93 -2.58 11.01
CA PRO A 150 -15.28 -2.20 11.42
C PRO A 150 -16.15 -1.65 10.31
N GLY A 151 -15.65 -1.59 9.08
CA GLY A 151 -16.42 -1.02 7.98
C GLY A 151 -15.75 -1.25 6.63
N MET A 152 -16.24 -0.53 5.64
CA MET A 152 -15.73 -0.62 4.28
C MET A 152 -14.34 0.01 4.19
N LEU A 153 -13.42 -0.69 3.50
CA LEU A 153 -12.02 -0.30 3.37
C LEU A 153 -11.69 0.16 1.97
N CYS A 154 -10.72 1.06 1.87
CA CYS A 154 -10.09 1.45 0.62
C CYS A 154 -8.60 1.18 0.69
N ALA A 155 -7.96 0.92 -0.43
CA ALA A 155 -6.51 0.95 -0.51
C ALA A 155 -6.04 2.40 -0.32
N TYR A 156 -4.94 2.56 0.41
CA TYR A 156 -4.40 3.86 0.83
C TYR A 156 -3.01 4.05 0.26
N PHE A 157 -2.79 5.21 -0.38
CA PHE A 157 -1.52 5.55 -1.00
C PHE A 157 -1.14 6.96 -0.62
N ARG A 158 0.07 7.13 -0.09
CA ARG A 158 0.54 8.45 0.30
C ARG A 158 2.00 8.64 -0.11
N PRO A 159 2.25 9.19 -1.30
CA PRO A 159 3.57 9.65 -1.64
C PRO A 159 3.84 10.91 -0.81
N ARG A 160 4.84 10.85 0.07
CA ARG A 160 5.17 12.03 0.87
C ARG A 160 5.80 13.10 0.02
N ALA A 161 5.68 14.33 0.48
CA ALA A 161 6.17 15.49 -0.26
C ALA A 161 7.62 15.33 -0.68
N HIS A 162 7.92 15.85 -1.84
CA HIS A 162 9.27 15.86 -2.39
C HIS A 162 10.15 16.75 -1.53
N ASP A 163 11.16 16.15 -0.94
CA ASP A 163 12.09 16.84 -0.03
C ASP A 163 13.43 17.17 -0.69
N GLY A 164 13.46 17.26 -2.02
CA GLY A 164 14.70 17.40 -2.78
C GLY A 164 15.41 16.09 -3.05
N SER A 165 14.77 14.97 -2.75
CA SER A 165 15.30 13.65 -3.05
C SER A 165 15.60 13.50 -4.54
N LYS A 166 16.66 12.75 -4.86
CA LYS A 166 17.03 12.46 -6.25
C LYS A 166 16.08 11.50 -6.93
N HIS A 167 15.19 10.85 -6.18
CA HIS A 167 14.32 9.79 -6.69
C HIS A 167 12.86 10.07 -6.32
N PRO A 168 12.19 11.01 -7.03
CA PRO A 168 10.77 11.29 -6.80
C PRO A 168 9.88 10.29 -7.55
N ASP A 169 10.20 9.01 -7.48
CA ASP A 169 9.48 7.97 -8.21
C ASP A 169 8.01 7.95 -7.81
N PRO A 170 7.08 7.72 -8.76
CA PRO A 170 5.68 7.60 -8.42
C PRO A 170 5.40 6.29 -7.67
N LEU A 171 4.27 6.24 -6.98
CA LEU A 171 3.71 4.99 -6.51
C LEU A 171 2.82 4.44 -7.63
N THR A 172 3.11 3.23 -8.11
CA THR A 172 2.43 2.65 -9.26
C THR A 172 1.85 1.29 -8.90
N ILE A 173 0.55 1.13 -9.14
CA ILE A 173 -0.10 -0.17 -8.97
C ILE A 173 0.32 -1.05 -10.13
N CYS A 174 0.92 -2.21 -9.80
CA CYS A 174 1.41 -3.14 -10.81
C CYS A 174 0.27 -3.92 -11.42
N PRO A 175 0.29 -4.18 -12.73
CA PRO A 175 -0.69 -5.06 -13.33
C PRO A 175 -0.47 -6.49 -12.86
N LEU A 176 -1.56 -7.21 -12.57
CA LEU A 176 -1.48 -8.63 -12.26
C LEU A 176 -1.32 -9.40 -13.57
N PRO A 177 -0.45 -10.42 -13.61
CA PRO A 177 -0.30 -11.26 -14.80
C PRO A 177 -1.62 -11.97 -15.11
N VAL A 178 -2.14 -11.80 -16.32
CA VAL A 178 -3.46 -12.31 -16.71
C VAL A 178 -3.53 -13.83 -16.66
N GLY A 179 -2.46 -14.53 -17.04
CA GLY A 179 -2.43 -15.98 -17.05
C GLY A 179 -2.35 -16.61 -15.67
N GLU A 180 -1.75 -15.94 -14.72
CA GLU A 180 -1.54 -16.46 -13.37
C GLU A 180 -2.69 -16.12 -12.41
N LYS A 181 -3.52 -15.17 -12.80
CA LYS A 181 -4.60 -14.71 -11.96
C LYS A 181 -5.59 -15.81 -11.59
N HIS A 182 -5.92 -16.65 -12.55
CA HIS A 182 -6.86 -17.76 -12.31
C HIS A 182 -6.26 -18.79 -11.37
N VAL A 183 -4.99 -19.09 -11.50
CA VAL A 183 -4.31 -20.06 -10.65
C VAL A 183 -4.29 -19.57 -9.20
N LEU A 184 -4.02 -18.30 -8.99
CA LEU A 184 -3.98 -17.71 -7.67
C LEU A 184 -5.35 -17.70 -7.00
N GLU A 185 -6.41 -17.51 -7.76
CA GLU A 185 -7.77 -17.51 -7.23
C GLU A 185 -8.23 -18.91 -6.81
N GLU A 186 -7.77 -19.94 -7.50
CA GLU A 186 -8.17 -21.32 -7.25
C GLU A 186 -7.38 -21.99 -6.13
N GLU A 187 -6.11 -21.67 -6.03
CA GLU A 187 -5.20 -22.42 -5.16
C GLU A 187 -5.07 -21.86 -3.75
N ASP A 188 -5.73 -20.74 -3.48
CA ASP A 188 -5.75 -20.20 -2.14
C ASP A 188 -4.35 -19.78 -1.64
N SER A 189 -4.25 -19.53 -0.33
CA SER A 189 -3.02 -19.10 0.30
C SER A 189 -1.93 -20.16 0.30
N ASP A 190 -2.31 -21.42 0.16
CA ASP A 190 -1.36 -22.53 0.13
C ASP A 190 -0.49 -22.52 -1.12
N ALA A 191 -0.95 -21.88 -2.19
CA ALA A 191 -0.19 -21.78 -3.44
C ALA A 191 1.17 -21.12 -3.25
N TRP A 192 1.33 -20.29 -2.26
CA TRP A 192 2.58 -19.61 -1.96
C TRP A 192 3.68 -20.55 -1.48
N LEU A 193 3.29 -21.67 -0.86
CA LEU A 193 4.23 -22.63 -0.31
C LEU A 193 4.50 -23.81 -1.24
N GLN A 194 3.55 -24.14 -2.10
CA GLN A 194 3.61 -25.32 -2.97
C GLN A 194 4.80 -25.36 -3.93
N PRO A 195 5.26 -24.25 -4.52
CA PRO A 195 6.41 -24.30 -5.41
C PRO A 195 7.67 -24.89 -4.77
N TYR A 196 7.83 -24.68 -3.48
CA TYR A 196 8.99 -25.24 -2.76
C TYR A 196 8.88 -26.74 -2.61
N GLU A 197 7.73 -27.23 -2.29
CA GLU A 197 7.50 -28.66 -2.11
C GLU A 197 7.70 -29.44 -3.41
N SER A 198 7.19 -28.90 -4.49
CA SER A 198 7.34 -29.50 -5.81
C SER A 198 8.80 -29.63 -6.24
N SER A 199 9.57 -28.59 -5.97
CA SER A 199 10.99 -28.60 -6.32
C SER A 199 11.78 -29.61 -5.52
N ASN A 200 11.46 -29.78 -4.25
CA ASN A 200 12.13 -30.72 -3.39
C ASN A 200 11.82 -32.17 -3.78
N THR A 201 10.63 -32.42 -4.22
CA THR A 201 10.23 -33.76 -4.65
C THR A 201 10.97 -34.20 -5.91
N ASP A 202 11.15 -33.28 -6.83
CA ASP A 202 11.87 -33.57 -8.07
C ASP A 202 13.35 -33.82 -7.84
N LEU A 203 13.91 -33.19 -6.84
CA LEU A 203 15.31 -33.35 -6.54
C LEU A 203 15.62 -34.65 -5.77
N GLY A 204 14.61 -35.26 -5.23
CA GLY A 204 14.73 -36.50 -4.49
C GLY A 204 14.83 -37.75 -5.36
N LEU A 205 14.77 -37.59 -6.65
CA LEU A 205 14.89 -38.68 -7.61
C LEU A 205 16.23 -38.64 -8.32
#